data_e0f0948d73512f09d4b4e31b37362273
#
_entry.id   e0f0948d73512f09d4b4e31b37362273
#
_cell.length_a   1.000
_cell.length_b   1.000
_cell.length_c   1.000
_cell.angle_alpha   90.00
_cell.angle_beta   90.00
_cell.angle_gamma   90.00
#
_symmetry.space_group_name_H-M   'P 1'
#
loop_
_entity.id
_entity.type
_entity.pdbx_description
1 polymer ?
#
loop_
_entity_poly.entity_id
_entity_poly.type
_entity_poly.pdbx_seq_one_letter_code
_entity_poly.pdbx_strand_id
1 'polypeptide(L)'
;REFHAKHQDIICKPLDGMGGASIFRVKPDGNNLGVIIETLTQLGTRYMMVQEYLPEIKDGDKRVLIVDGEVMPYCLARLPTKGETRGNLAAGGTGRPQPISDSDKALAEAIAPTLKENNILFVGLDVIGNKITEINITSPTCVREIEAAYDVNIMGALFDAIEKRLAK
;
A
#
# COMPACT_ATOMS: atom_id res chain seq x y z
N ARG A 1 -19.23 12.85 3.33
CA ARG A 1 -20.17 12.61 4.43
C ARG A 1 -21.06 11.39 4.15
N GLU A 2 -21.59 11.25 2.98
CA GLU A 2 -22.44 10.10 2.57
C GLU A 2 -21.70 8.77 2.71
N PHE A 3 -20.41 8.71 2.31
CA PHE A 3 -19.59 7.52 2.48
C PHE A 3 -19.45 7.10 3.95
N HIS A 4 -19.22 8.06 4.87
CA HIS A 4 -19.18 7.77 6.30
C HIS A 4 -20.55 7.31 6.83
N ALA A 5 -21.64 7.95 6.40
CA ALA A 5 -22.98 7.53 6.81
C ALA A 5 -23.28 6.08 6.40
N LYS A 6 -22.76 5.63 5.25
CA LYS A 6 -22.92 4.26 4.74
C LYS A 6 -21.99 3.25 5.41
N HIS A 7 -20.71 3.57 5.58
CA HIS A 7 -19.66 2.62 5.98
C HIS A 7 -19.25 2.74 7.46
N GLN A 8 -19.64 3.82 8.15
CA GLN A 8 -19.46 4.09 9.57
C GLN A 8 -17.99 4.25 10.03
N ASP A 9 -17.11 3.30 9.74
CA ASP A 9 -15.70 3.31 10.12
C ASP A 9 -14.85 3.45 8.85
N ILE A 10 -14.19 4.57 8.68
CA ILE A 10 -13.52 4.93 7.43
C ILE A 10 -12.11 5.46 7.64
N ILE A 11 -11.31 5.37 6.59
CA ILE A 11 -10.01 6.02 6.48
C ILE A 11 -10.13 7.18 5.50
N CYS A 12 -9.65 8.35 5.91
CA CYS A 12 -9.48 9.54 5.07
C CYS A 12 -7.98 9.79 4.88
N LYS A 13 -7.54 9.97 3.64
CA LYS A 13 -6.12 10.21 3.32
C LYS A 13 -5.96 11.11 2.09
N PRO A 14 -4.81 11.83 1.94
CA PRO A 14 -4.52 12.55 0.70
C PRO A 14 -4.26 11.56 -0.45
N LEU A 15 -4.42 12.00 -1.70
CA LEU A 15 -4.10 11.19 -2.88
C LEU A 15 -2.60 11.09 -3.14
N ASP A 16 -1.85 12.11 -2.77
CA ASP A 16 -0.42 12.31 -3.07
C ASP A 16 0.48 12.22 -1.82
N GLY A 17 -0.05 11.66 -0.73
CA GLY A 17 0.70 11.44 0.51
C GLY A 17 1.65 10.25 0.43
N MET A 18 2.68 10.24 1.29
CA MET A 18 3.61 9.12 1.45
C MET A 18 3.88 8.81 2.93
N GLY A 19 4.37 7.62 3.22
CA GLY A 19 4.82 7.22 4.55
C GLY A 19 3.73 7.19 5.63
N GLY A 20 2.44 7.22 5.24
CA GLY A 20 1.31 7.26 6.17
C GLY A 20 0.99 8.65 6.72
N ALA A 21 1.57 9.71 6.15
CA ALA A 21 1.27 11.08 6.55
C ALA A 21 -0.18 11.45 6.28
N SER A 22 -0.81 12.16 7.22
CA SER A 22 -2.18 12.68 7.10
C SER A 22 -3.24 11.59 6.85
N ILE A 23 -3.05 10.39 7.36
CA ILE A 23 -4.06 9.34 7.37
C ILE A 23 -4.89 9.46 8.66
N PHE A 24 -6.20 9.61 8.51
CA PHE A 24 -7.14 9.74 9.62
C PHE A 24 -8.15 8.59 9.59
N ARG A 25 -8.36 7.95 10.73
CA ARG A 25 -9.50 7.07 10.93
C ARG A 25 -10.65 7.86 11.54
N VAL A 26 -11.81 7.77 10.93
CA VAL A 26 -13.06 8.34 11.44
C VAL A 26 -13.98 7.18 11.83
N LYS A 27 -14.25 7.08 13.12
CA LYS A 27 -15.10 6.06 13.72
C LYS A 27 -16.59 6.39 13.53
N PRO A 28 -17.53 5.47 13.91
CA PRO A 28 -18.96 5.69 13.74
C PRO A 28 -19.52 6.96 14.37
N ASP A 29 -18.89 7.49 15.42
CA ASP A 29 -19.27 8.74 16.06
C ASP A 29 -19.05 9.99 15.18
N GLY A 30 -18.28 9.85 14.10
CA GLY A 30 -18.01 10.91 13.14
C GLY A 30 -17.20 12.08 13.68
N ASN A 31 -16.55 11.92 14.84
CA ASN A 31 -15.79 12.98 15.48
C ASN A 31 -14.72 13.53 14.52
N ASN A 32 -14.64 14.86 14.43
CA ASN A 32 -13.72 15.60 13.58
C ASN A 32 -13.86 15.38 12.05
N LEU A 33 -14.86 14.63 11.56
CA LEU A 33 -15.02 14.38 10.12
C LEU A 33 -15.02 15.67 9.30
N GLY A 34 -15.71 16.74 9.78
CA GLY A 34 -15.76 18.03 9.09
C GLY A 34 -14.38 18.63 8.91
N VAL A 35 -13.62 18.78 9.99
CA VAL A 35 -12.29 19.40 9.95
C VAL A 35 -11.27 18.53 9.21
N ILE A 36 -11.41 17.21 9.25
CA ILE A 36 -10.57 16.28 8.47
C ILE A 36 -10.80 16.50 6.98
N ILE A 37 -12.07 16.62 6.54
CA ILE A 37 -12.40 16.92 5.14
C ILE A 37 -11.79 18.27 4.74
N GLU A 38 -12.04 19.33 5.51
CA GLU A 38 -11.50 20.67 5.24
C GLU A 38 -9.98 20.67 5.10
N THR A 39 -9.30 19.98 6.02
CA THR A 39 -7.83 19.88 6.03
C THR A 39 -7.30 19.13 4.82
N LEU A 40 -7.83 17.93 4.56
CA LEU A 40 -7.34 17.07 3.47
C LEU A 40 -7.69 17.63 2.10
N THR A 41 -8.83 18.30 1.98
CA THR A 41 -9.26 18.90 0.72
C THR A 41 -8.75 20.34 0.53
N GLN A 42 -8.03 20.90 1.52
CA GLN A 42 -7.65 22.31 1.53
C GLN A 42 -8.86 23.23 1.22
N LEU A 43 -9.89 23.08 2.05
CA LEU A 43 -11.17 23.79 1.92
C LEU A 43 -11.88 23.55 0.57
N GLY A 44 -11.80 22.33 0.04
CA GLY A 44 -12.50 21.91 -1.18
C GLY A 44 -11.74 22.18 -2.48
N THR A 45 -10.47 22.57 -2.42
CA THR A 45 -9.64 22.83 -3.61
C THR A 45 -8.90 21.58 -4.13
N ARG A 46 -8.85 20.51 -3.34
CA ARG A 46 -8.19 19.24 -3.68
C ARG A 46 -9.10 18.04 -3.40
N TYR A 47 -8.84 16.96 -4.12
CA TYR A 47 -9.46 15.67 -3.84
C TYR A 47 -8.76 14.96 -2.69
N MET A 48 -9.50 14.13 -1.96
CA MET A 48 -9.00 13.19 -0.97
C MET A 48 -9.52 11.79 -1.25
N MET A 49 -8.83 10.78 -0.76
CA MET A 49 -9.28 9.38 -0.78
C MET A 49 -10.09 9.09 0.48
N VAL A 50 -11.20 8.37 0.32
CA VAL A 50 -11.97 7.81 1.43
C VAL A 50 -12.14 6.32 1.19
N GLN A 51 -11.80 5.50 2.19
CA GLN A 51 -11.86 4.03 2.14
C GLN A 51 -12.53 3.49 3.40
N GLU A 52 -13.11 2.29 3.33
CA GLU A 52 -13.52 1.56 4.53
C GLU A 52 -12.31 1.25 5.41
N TYR A 53 -12.48 1.34 6.72
CA TYR A 53 -11.46 0.85 7.64
C TYR A 53 -11.44 -0.68 7.62
N LEU A 54 -10.25 -1.24 7.46
CA LEU A 54 -10.02 -2.68 7.46
C LEU A 54 -9.40 -3.10 8.80
N PRO A 55 -10.14 -3.79 9.67
CA PRO A 55 -9.63 -4.20 10.99
C PRO A 55 -8.47 -5.19 10.90
N GLU A 56 -8.28 -5.85 9.75
CA GLU A 56 -7.16 -6.73 9.45
C GLU A 56 -5.80 -6.02 9.43
N ILE A 57 -5.78 -4.68 9.48
CA ILE A 57 -4.54 -3.90 9.64
C ILE A 57 -3.71 -4.34 10.87
N LYS A 58 -4.36 -4.87 11.90
CA LYS A 58 -3.71 -5.45 13.08
C LYS A 58 -2.75 -6.60 12.74
N ASP A 59 -3.02 -7.32 11.64
CA ASP A 59 -2.22 -8.45 11.15
C ASP A 59 -1.13 -8.00 10.16
N GLY A 60 -1.15 -6.71 9.81
CA GLY A 60 -0.18 -6.00 8.98
C GLY A 60 -0.75 -5.49 7.66
N ASP A 61 -0.19 -4.38 7.22
CA ASP A 61 -0.30 -3.84 5.87
C ASP A 61 0.84 -4.44 5.04
N LYS A 62 0.52 -5.36 4.12
CA LYS A 62 1.52 -6.14 3.38
C LYS A 62 1.99 -5.39 2.14
N ARG A 63 3.30 -5.12 2.05
CA ARG A 63 3.95 -4.64 0.83
C ARG A 63 4.28 -5.84 -0.07
N VAL A 64 3.52 -6.01 -1.12
CA VAL A 64 3.76 -6.98 -2.20
C VAL A 64 4.46 -6.26 -3.36
N LEU A 65 5.56 -6.83 -3.86
CA LEU A 65 6.35 -6.23 -4.94
C LEU A 65 6.10 -6.95 -6.27
N ILE A 66 6.03 -6.17 -7.36
CA ILE A 66 5.90 -6.65 -8.72
C ILE A 66 7.00 -6.01 -9.57
N VAL A 67 7.73 -6.82 -10.34
CA VAL A 67 8.78 -6.39 -11.27
C VAL A 67 8.43 -6.88 -12.67
N ASP A 68 8.30 -5.98 -13.64
CA ASP A 68 7.93 -6.27 -15.05
C ASP A 68 6.74 -7.23 -15.21
N GLY A 69 5.75 -7.11 -14.29
CA GLY A 69 4.58 -7.96 -14.26
C GLY A 69 4.77 -9.30 -13.50
N GLU A 70 5.97 -9.58 -13.00
CA GLU A 70 6.25 -10.77 -12.20
C GLU A 70 6.08 -10.46 -10.71
N VAL A 71 5.27 -11.25 -10.02
CA VAL A 71 4.99 -11.09 -8.57
C VAL A 71 6.13 -11.71 -7.78
N MET A 72 6.76 -10.93 -6.88
CA MET A 72 7.85 -11.44 -6.04
C MET A 72 7.33 -12.44 -5.00
N PRO A 73 8.11 -13.51 -4.70
CA PRO A 73 7.65 -14.62 -3.87
C PRO A 73 7.51 -14.30 -2.38
N TYR A 74 8.02 -13.14 -1.96
CA TYR A 74 7.99 -12.68 -0.56
C TYR A 74 7.44 -11.26 -0.46
N CYS A 75 6.84 -10.97 0.68
CA CYS A 75 6.30 -9.64 1.01
C CYS A 75 6.73 -9.20 2.40
N LEU A 76 6.52 -7.92 2.71
CA LEU A 76 6.75 -7.37 4.05
C LEU A 76 5.42 -6.98 4.68
N ALA A 77 4.99 -7.67 5.74
CA ALA A 77 3.89 -7.22 6.57
C ALA A 77 4.39 -6.12 7.51
N ARG A 78 3.81 -4.93 7.41
CA ARG A 78 4.12 -3.76 8.23
C ARG A 78 3.07 -3.65 9.33
N LEU A 79 3.47 -3.95 10.56
CA LEU A 79 2.57 -3.99 11.71
C LEU A 79 2.53 -2.63 12.41
N PRO A 80 1.34 -2.08 12.69
CA PRO A 80 1.20 -0.87 13.46
C PRO A 80 1.78 -1.01 14.88
N THR A 81 2.34 0.06 15.41
CA THR A 81 2.70 0.16 16.83
C THR A 81 1.45 0.32 17.70
N LYS A 82 1.57 0.01 18.99
CA LYS A 82 0.46 0.15 19.94
C LYS A 82 -0.09 1.59 19.93
N GLY A 83 -1.40 1.71 19.71
CA GLY A 83 -2.10 3.00 19.65
C GLY A 83 -2.11 3.67 18.29
N GLU A 84 -1.46 3.07 17.27
CA GLU A 84 -1.42 3.56 15.89
C GLU A 84 -2.27 2.67 14.98
N THR A 85 -2.80 3.25 13.92
CA THR A 85 -3.57 2.54 12.87
C THR A 85 -2.80 2.40 11.56
N ARG A 86 -1.58 2.96 11.48
CA ARG A 86 -0.73 2.94 10.29
C ARG A 86 0.37 1.90 10.44
N GLY A 87 0.50 1.00 9.46
CA GLY A 87 1.58 0.00 9.42
C GLY A 87 2.88 0.53 8.81
N ASN A 88 2.89 1.73 8.22
CA ASN A 88 4.05 2.27 7.53
C ASN A 88 5.31 2.31 8.42
N LEU A 89 6.45 1.79 7.91
CA LEU A 89 7.72 1.81 8.65
C LEU A 89 8.14 3.24 9.03
N ALA A 90 7.90 4.22 8.15
CA ALA A 90 8.16 5.63 8.42
C ALA A 90 7.30 6.20 9.56
N ALA A 91 6.16 5.59 9.87
CA ALA A 91 5.31 5.93 11.01
C ALA A 91 5.63 5.10 12.27
N GLY A 92 6.76 4.39 12.29
CA GLY A 92 7.20 3.57 13.42
C GLY A 92 6.69 2.13 13.40
N GLY A 93 6.07 1.68 12.31
CA GLY A 93 5.65 0.29 12.14
C GLY A 93 6.82 -0.70 12.16
N THR A 94 6.54 -1.95 12.50
CA THR A 94 7.54 -3.03 12.50
C THR A 94 7.35 -3.90 11.27
N GLY A 95 8.43 -4.15 10.52
CA GLY A 95 8.44 -5.03 9.35
C GLY A 95 8.56 -6.51 9.75
N ARG A 96 7.69 -7.35 9.19
CA ARG A 96 7.77 -8.81 9.28
C ARG A 96 7.81 -9.40 7.88
N PRO A 97 9.00 -9.79 7.37
CA PRO A 97 9.13 -10.47 6.09
C PRO A 97 8.43 -11.84 6.14
N GLN A 98 7.74 -12.22 5.07
CA GLN A 98 7.03 -13.50 4.99
C GLN A 98 6.84 -13.92 3.53
N PRO A 99 6.65 -15.24 3.26
CA PRO A 99 6.19 -15.69 1.95
C PRO A 99 4.87 -15.02 1.58
N ILE A 100 4.68 -14.75 0.29
CA ILE A 100 3.39 -14.25 -0.20
C ILE A 100 2.32 -15.33 -0.05
N SER A 101 1.12 -14.95 0.40
CA SER A 101 -0.02 -15.87 0.45
C SER A 101 -0.63 -16.04 -0.94
N ASP A 102 -1.35 -17.16 -1.16
CA ASP A 102 -2.07 -17.41 -2.43
C ASP A 102 -3.07 -16.29 -2.73
N SER A 103 -3.75 -15.76 -1.71
CA SER A 103 -4.69 -14.65 -1.89
C SER A 103 -4.01 -13.35 -2.30
N ASP A 104 -2.85 -13.01 -1.70
CA ASP A 104 -2.10 -11.81 -2.07
C ASP A 104 -1.49 -11.94 -3.46
N LYS A 105 -1.01 -13.15 -3.80
CA LYS A 105 -0.51 -13.48 -5.13
C LYS A 105 -1.60 -13.31 -6.19
N ALA A 106 -2.79 -13.86 -5.96
CA ALA A 106 -3.92 -13.73 -6.87
C ALA A 106 -4.33 -12.26 -7.10
N LEU A 107 -4.32 -11.42 -6.04
CA LEU A 107 -4.57 -9.98 -6.16
C LEU A 107 -3.51 -9.29 -7.03
N ALA A 108 -2.24 -9.62 -6.81
CA ALA A 108 -1.13 -9.03 -7.56
C ALA A 108 -1.15 -9.47 -9.03
N GLU A 109 -1.39 -10.76 -9.31
CA GLU A 109 -1.50 -11.30 -10.65
C GLU A 109 -2.69 -10.73 -11.43
N ALA A 110 -3.79 -10.40 -10.76
CA ALA A 110 -4.97 -9.80 -11.40
C ALA A 110 -4.68 -8.40 -11.98
N ILE A 111 -3.79 -7.61 -11.37
CA ILE A 111 -3.45 -6.28 -11.85
C ILE A 111 -2.17 -6.23 -12.70
N ALA A 112 -1.32 -7.25 -12.63
CA ALA A 112 -0.05 -7.31 -13.33
C ALA A 112 -0.15 -7.05 -14.86
N PRO A 113 -1.15 -7.57 -15.59
CA PRO A 113 -1.33 -7.26 -17.01
C PRO A 113 -1.51 -5.76 -17.27
N THR A 114 -2.38 -5.09 -16.51
CA THR A 114 -2.62 -3.64 -16.63
C THR A 114 -1.36 -2.83 -16.35
N LEU A 115 -0.55 -3.22 -15.36
CA LEU A 115 0.72 -2.58 -15.06
C LEU A 115 1.69 -2.70 -16.26
N LYS A 116 1.76 -3.87 -16.85
CA LYS A 116 2.62 -4.16 -18.01
C LYS A 116 2.18 -3.39 -19.26
N GLU A 117 0.89 -3.32 -19.55
CA GLU A 117 0.29 -2.53 -20.64
C GLU A 117 0.60 -1.05 -20.49
N ASN A 118 0.66 -0.52 -19.28
CA ASN A 118 1.02 0.86 -18.98
C ASN A 118 2.53 1.09 -18.81
N ASN A 119 3.37 0.11 -19.14
CA ASN A 119 4.83 0.17 -19.02
C ASN A 119 5.35 0.46 -17.61
N ILE A 120 4.59 0.09 -16.58
CA ILE A 120 4.97 0.25 -15.19
C ILE A 120 5.84 -0.95 -14.78
N LEU A 121 7.13 -0.68 -14.58
CA LEU A 121 8.16 -1.71 -14.41
C LEU A 121 8.28 -2.21 -12.97
N PHE A 122 8.14 -1.33 -11.99
CA PHE A 122 8.32 -1.64 -10.57
C PHE A 122 7.19 -1.10 -9.72
N VAL A 123 6.53 -1.97 -8.97
CA VAL A 123 5.32 -1.65 -8.21
C VAL A 123 5.36 -2.24 -6.82
N GLY A 124 4.88 -1.47 -5.85
CA GLY A 124 4.55 -1.94 -4.51
C GLY A 124 3.06 -1.85 -4.27
N LEU A 125 2.40 -2.98 -4.08
CA LEU A 125 1.02 -3.03 -3.64
C LEU A 125 0.96 -3.05 -2.12
N ASP A 126 0.05 -2.28 -1.57
CA ASP A 126 -0.29 -2.35 -0.16
C ASP A 126 -1.59 -3.15 -0.01
N VAL A 127 -1.52 -4.23 0.77
CA VAL A 127 -2.63 -5.18 0.94
C VAL A 127 -2.94 -5.37 2.41
N ILE A 128 -4.19 -5.09 2.79
CA ILE A 128 -4.72 -5.34 4.13
C ILE A 128 -5.83 -6.40 4.01
N GLY A 129 -5.71 -7.48 4.78
CA GLY A 129 -6.60 -8.63 4.62
C GLY A 129 -6.48 -9.20 3.19
N ASN A 130 -7.56 -9.11 2.42
CA ASN A 130 -7.65 -9.53 1.01
C ASN A 130 -7.98 -8.35 0.08
N LYS A 131 -7.63 -7.12 0.44
CA LYS A 131 -7.94 -5.91 -0.32
C LYS A 131 -6.68 -5.10 -0.62
N ILE A 132 -6.52 -4.66 -1.86
CA ILE A 132 -5.51 -3.67 -2.25
C ILE A 132 -5.98 -2.31 -1.74
N THR A 133 -5.13 -1.64 -0.97
CA THR A 133 -5.42 -0.32 -0.40
C THR A 133 -4.67 0.80 -1.08
N GLU A 134 -3.53 0.46 -1.74
CA GLU A 134 -2.67 1.43 -2.42
C GLU A 134 -1.80 0.75 -3.49
N ILE A 135 -1.51 1.48 -4.56
CA ILE A 135 -0.59 1.06 -5.63
C ILE A 135 0.51 2.12 -5.73
N ASN A 136 1.73 1.73 -5.39
CA ASN A 136 2.90 2.62 -5.38
C ASN A 136 3.76 2.35 -6.60
N ILE A 137 3.88 3.34 -7.52
CA ILE A 137 4.55 3.19 -8.82
C ILE A 137 5.81 4.02 -8.99
N THR A 138 6.11 4.92 -8.04
CA THR A 138 7.27 5.81 -8.16
C THR A 138 8.52 5.22 -7.52
N SER A 139 8.46 4.88 -6.24
CA SER A 139 9.62 4.39 -5.46
C SER A 139 9.15 3.44 -4.36
N PRO A 140 8.62 2.26 -4.69
CA PRO A 140 8.20 1.32 -3.67
C PRO A 140 9.38 0.90 -2.79
N THR A 141 9.17 0.91 -1.49
CA THR A 141 10.14 0.50 -0.46
C THR A 141 9.96 -0.96 -0.06
N CYS A 142 10.73 -1.41 0.93
CA CYS A 142 10.70 -2.74 1.55
C CYS A 142 11.51 -3.83 0.82
N VAL A 143 12.22 -3.50 -0.26
CA VAL A 143 13.11 -4.46 -0.95
C VAL A 143 14.20 -4.96 -0.01
N ARG A 144 14.90 -4.03 0.66
CA ARG A 144 16.05 -4.35 1.52
C ARG A 144 15.66 -5.25 2.68
N GLU A 145 14.49 -5.02 3.27
CA GLU A 145 13.98 -5.82 4.38
C GLU A 145 13.62 -7.24 3.93
N ILE A 146 13.10 -7.38 2.72
CA ILE A 146 12.76 -8.69 2.14
C ILE A 146 14.03 -9.44 1.75
N GLU A 147 14.95 -8.83 1.02
CA GLU A 147 16.23 -9.44 0.62
C GLU A 147 17.12 -9.80 1.80
N ALA A 148 17.09 -9.03 2.89
CA ALA A 148 17.83 -9.36 4.10
C ALA A 148 17.30 -10.60 4.83
N ALA A 149 16.03 -10.96 4.63
CA ALA A 149 15.39 -12.09 5.29
C ALA A 149 15.36 -13.37 4.44
N TYR A 150 15.44 -13.23 3.12
CA TYR A 150 15.32 -14.32 2.16
C TYR A 150 16.40 -14.23 1.09
N ASP A 151 16.85 -15.39 0.62
CA ASP A 151 17.77 -15.48 -0.52
C ASP A 151 17.03 -15.20 -1.85
N VAL A 152 16.74 -13.91 -2.07
CA VAL A 152 16.04 -13.40 -3.26
C VAL A 152 16.71 -12.10 -3.70
N ASN A 153 16.84 -11.90 -5.02
CA ASN A 153 17.47 -10.71 -5.61
C ASN A 153 16.41 -9.91 -6.42
N ILE A 154 15.58 -9.14 -5.73
CA ILE A 154 14.52 -8.33 -6.33
C ILE A 154 15.10 -7.19 -7.19
N MET A 155 16.16 -6.56 -6.68
CA MET A 155 16.84 -5.49 -7.43
C MET A 155 17.53 -6.01 -8.68
N GLY A 156 18.13 -7.21 -8.64
CA GLY A 156 18.67 -7.86 -9.82
C GLY A 156 17.59 -8.10 -10.87
N ALA A 157 16.46 -8.66 -10.49
CA ALA A 157 15.33 -8.85 -11.41
C ALA A 157 14.84 -7.52 -12.03
N LEU A 158 14.86 -6.42 -11.29
CA LEU A 158 14.52 -5.10 -11.80
C LEU A 158 15.55 -4.62 -12.84
N PHE A 159 16.85 -4.76 -12.55
CA PHE A 159 17.91 -4.37 -13.50
C PHE A 159 17.88 -5.23 -14.77
N ASP A 160 17.69 -6.54 -14.66
CA ASP A 160 17.54 -7.45 -15.79
C ASP A 160 16.36 -7.02 -16.69
N ALA A 161 15.24 -6.62 -16.07
CA ALA A 161 14.07 -6.13 -16.81
C ALA A 161 14.35 -4.79 -17.51
N ILE A 162 15.12 -3.87 -16.90
CA ILE A 162 15.55 -2.60 -17.51
C ILE A 162 16.47 -2.89 -18.71
N GLU A 163 17.50 -3.71 -18.55
CA GLU A 163 18.45 -4.05 -19.61
C GLU A 163 17.72 -4.70 -20.79
N LYS A 164 16.82 -5.63 -20.54
CA LYS A 164 15.98 -6.25 -21.58
C LYS A 164 15.14 -5.25 -22.37
N ARG A 165 14.68 -4.17 -21.73
CA ARG A 165 13.92 -3.11 -22.42
C ARG A 165 14.82 -2.18 -23.26
N LEU A 166 16.03 -1.92 -22.78
CA LEU A 166 16.99 -1.06 -23.46
C LEU A 166 17.66 -1.77 -24.67
N ALA A 167 17.71 -3.10 -24.67
CA ALA A 167 18.27 -3.91 -25.75
C ALA A 167 17.33 -4.07 -26.97
N LYS A 168 16.12 -3.53 -26.90
CA LYS A 168 15.14 -3.51 -28.01
C LYS A 168 15.21 -2.22 -28.78
#